data_ce3d73c307b623bba5802eee5146fcce
#
_entry.id   ce3d73c307b623bba5802eee5146fcce
#
_cell.length_a   1.000
_cell.length_b   1.000
_cell.length_c   1.000
_cell.angle_alpha   90.00
_cell.angle_beta   90.00
_cell.angle_gamma   90.00
#
_symmetry.space_group_name_H-M   'P 1'
#
loop_
_entity.id
_entity.type
_entity.pdbx_description
1 polymer ?
#
loop_
_entity_poly.entity_id
_entity_poly.type
_entity_poly.pdbx_seq_one_letter_code
_entity_poly.pdbx_strand_id
1 'polypeptide(L)'
;MEYATLHNGVKMPMAGIGTFLLTPDEAEAACVSALQTGYRLIDTANAYVNEKAVGRAMQKSGLPREEIFLETKLWPSFYEQPDAVEKTLSRLDTPYIDLLLIH
;
A
#
# COMPACT_ATOMS: atom_id res chain seq x y z
N MET A 1 -16.48 2.79 -8.47
CA MET A 1 -15.36 3.59 -7.96
C MET A 1 -14.79 4.45 -9.07
N GLU A 2 -14.51 5.71 -8.77
CA GLU A 2 -13.89 6.62 -9.73
C GLU A 2 -12.39 6.44 -9.76
N TYR A 3 -11.80 6.63 -10.95
CA TYR A 3 -10.37 6.48 -11.18
C TYR A 3 -9.82 7.74 -11.84
N ALA A 4 -8.58 8.11 -11.47
CA ALA A 4 -7.80 9.09 -12.20
C ALA A 4 -6.84 8.35 -13.13
N THR A 5 -6.61 8.90 -14.32
CA THR A 5 -5.63 8.34 -15.24
C THR A 5 -4.32 9.11 -15.09
N LEU A 6 -3.25 8.42 -14.73
CA LEU A 6 -1.92 9.02 -14.59
C LEU A 6 -1.31 9.25 -15.98
N HIS A 7 -0.27 10.09 -16.06
CA HIS A 7 0.35 10.49 -17.33
C HIS A 7 0.89 9.27 -18.13
N ASN A 8 1.19 8.17 -17.45
CA ASN A 8 1.67 6.94 -18.11
C ASN A 8 0.52 5.98 -18.50
N GLY A 9 -0.74 6.41 -18.38
CA GLY A 9 -1.90 5.61 -18.71
C GLY A 9 -2.41 4.71 -17.61
N VAL A 10 -1.73 4.65 -16.46
CA VAL A 10 -2.16 3.85 -15.32
C VAL A 10 -3.36 4.50 -14.66
N LYS A 11 -4.38 3.71 -14.34
CA LYS A 11 -5.57 4.19 -13.64
C LYS A 11 -5.39 4.04 -12.13
N MET A 12 -5.60 5.14 -11.40
CA MET A 12 -5.49 5.17 -9.95
C MET A 12 -6.86 5.42 -9.33
N PRO A 13 -7.32 4.58 -8.37
CA PRO A 13 -8.57 4.86 -7.66
C PRO A 13 -8.51 6.21 -6.96
N MET A 14 -9.61 6.97 -6.98
CA MET A 14 -9.65 8.30 -6.38
C MET A 14 -10.03 8.28 -4.90
N ALA A 15 -10.47 7.13 -4.39
CA ALA A 15 -10.76 6.96 -2.97
C ALA A 15 -10.02 5.74 -2.45
N GLY A 16 -9.45 5.86 -1.26
CA GLY A 16 -8.68 4.78 -0.65
C GLY A 16 -8.58 4.93 0.85
N ILE A 17 -7.78 4.06 1.46
CA ILE A 17 -7.54 4.08 2.90
C ILE A 17 -6.07 4.40 3.17
N GLY A 18 -5.83 5.35 4.09
CA GLY A 18 -4.49 5.64 4.58
C GLY A 18 -4.24 4.94 5.91
N THR A 19 -2.99 4.53 6.13
CA THR A 19 -2.61 3.79 7.34
C THR A 19 -1.77 4.61 8.32
N PHE A 20 -1.59 5.90 8.06
CA PHE A 20 -0.82 6.77 8.94
C PHE A 20 -1.38 6.75 10.36
N LEU A 21 -0.52 6.58 11.34
CA LEU A 21 -0.84 6.51 12.78
C LEU A 21 -1.68 5.30 13.20
N LEU A 22 -1.98 4.36 12.32
CA LEU A 22 -2.63 3.11 12.73
C LEU A 22 -1.60 2.14 13.28
N THR A 23 -1.95 1.45 14.37
CA THR A 23 -1.14 0.32 14.83
C THR A 23 -1.22 -0.81 13.81
N PRO A 24 -0.29 -1.79 13.83
CA PRO A 24 -0.38 -2.91 12.90
C PRO A 24 -1.73 -3.62 12.92
N ASP A 25 -2.30 -3.88 14.09
CA ASP A 25 -3.60 -4.56 14.19
C ASP A 25 -4.73 -3.69 13.62
N GLU A 26 -4.71 -2.38 13.92
CA GLU A 26 -5.68 -1.44 13.39
C GLU A 26 -5.57 -1.32 11.86
N ALA A 27 -4.33 -1.26 11.36
CA ALA A 27 -4.09 -1.17 9.92
C ALA A 27 -4.59 -2.41 9.19
N GLU A 28 -4.32 -3.59 9.73
CA GLU A 28 -4.78 -4.83 9.12
C GLU A 28 -6.30 -4.88 9.07
N ALA A 29 -6.98 -4.63 10.19
CA ALA A 29 -8.44 -4.67 10.26
C ALA A 29 -9.09 -3.63 9.35
N ALA A 30 -8.57 -2.40 9.36
CA ALA A 30 -9.11 -1.30 8.55
C ALA A 30 -8.92 -1.58 7.05
N CYS A 31 -7.77 -2.09 6.64
CA CYS A 31 -7.52 -2.40 5.24
C CYS A 31 -8.37 -3.56 4.75
N VAL A 32 -8.53 -4.61 5.54
CA VAL A 32 -9.42 -5.72 5.16
C VAL A 32 -10.84 -5.21 4.97
N SER A 33 -11.34 -4.43 5.93
CA SER A 33 -12.69 -3.87 5.86
C SER A 33 -12.87 -2.98 4.64
N ALA A 34 -11.90 -2.10 4.37
CA ALA A 34 -11.95 -1.19 3.23
C ALA A 34 -11.98 -1.96 1.90
N LEU A 35 -11.12 -2.95 1.75
CA LEU A 35 -11.06 -3.75 0.52
C LEU A 35 -12.34 -4.55 0.30
N GLN A 36 -12.91 -5.11 1.37
CA GLN A 36 -14.16 -5.84 1.27
C GLN A 36 -15.36 -4.93 0.98
N THR A 37 -15.26 -3.66 1.34
CA THR A 37 -16.33 -2.66 1.11
C THR A 37 -16.27 -2.04 -0.29
N GLY A 38 -15.18 -2.24 -1.02
CA GLY A 38 -15.05 -1.74 -2.39
C GLY A 38 -13.92 -0.77 -2.64
N TYR A 39 -13.19 -0.34 -1.61
CA TYR A 39 -11.99 0.48 -1.82
C TYR A 39 -10.90 -0.36 -2.47
N ARG A 40 -10.07 0.28 -3.29
CA ARG A 40 -9.01 -0.42 -4.05
C ARG A 40 -7.64 0.24 -3.88
N LEU A 41 -7.56 1.39 -3.21
CA LEU A 41 -6.31 2.10 -2.96
C LEU A 41 -5.94 1.99 -1.49
N ILE A 42 -4.70 1.54 -1.22
CA ILE A 42 -4.11 1.55 0.11
C ILE A 42 -2.88 2.45 0.06
N ASP A 43 -2.83 3.45 0.96
CA ASP A 43 -1.69 4.33 1.13
C ASP A 43 -0.97 4.00 2.44
N THR A 44 0.30 3.64 2.32
CA THR A 44 1.14 3.33 3.47
C THR A 44 2.54 3.92 3.27
N ALA A 45 3.46 3.65 4.17
CA ALA A 45 4.86 4.06 4.05
C ALA A 45 5.72 3.19 4.96
N ASN A 46 7.01 3.06 4.62
CA ASN A 46 7.93 2.29 5.44
C ASN A 46 8.11 2.90 6.84
N ALA A 47 7.93 4.23 6.96
CA ALA A 47 8.05 4.92 8.25
C ALA A 47 6.83 4.71 9.16
N TYR A 48 5.71 4.19 8.65
CA TYR A 48 4.50 3.99 9.46
C TYR A 48 4.57 2.73 10.34
N VAL A 49 5.55 1.86 10.10
CA VAL A 49 5.81 0.63 10.88
C VAL A 49 4.61 -0.34 10.83
N ASN A 50 3.82 -0.28 9.78
CA ASN A 50 2.65 -1.16 9.63
C ASN A 50 2.57 -1.83 8.25
N GLU A 51 3.65 -1.83 7.47
CA GLU A 51 3.64 -2.44 6.13
C GLU A 51 3.35 -3.94 6.15
N LYS A 52 3.87 -4.67 7.14
CA LYS A 52 3.57 -6.10 7.26
C LYS A 52 2.08 -6.36 7.46
N ALA A 53 1.44 -5.52 8.26
CA ALA A 53 0.00 -5.62 8.50
C ALA A 53 -0.80 -5.32 7.24
N VAL A 54 -0.37 -4.34 6.44
CA VAL A 54 -0.96 -4.05 5.14
C VAL A 54 -0.82 -5.25 4.21
N GLY A 55 0.35 -5.88 4.18
CA GLY A 55 0.56 -7.10 3.38
C GLY A 55 -0.39 -8.22 3.78
N ARG A 56 -0.56 -8.46 5.07
CA ARG A 56 -1.50 -9.46 5.56
C ARG A 56 -2.95 -9.14 5.15
N ALA A 57 -3.32 -7.86 5.22
CA ALA A 57 -4.66 -7.42 4.86
C ALA A 57 -4.96 -7.67 3.38
N MET A 58 -3.99 -7.40 2.51
CA MET A 58 -4.17 -7.66 1.08
C MET A 58 -4.44 -9.15 0.82
N GLN A 59 -3.72 -10.04 1.50
CA GLN A 59 -3.92 -11.47 1.36
C GLN A 59 -5.27 -11.92 1.93
N LYS A 60 -5.64 -11.40 3.09
CA LYS A 60 -6.90 -11.75 3.76
C LYS A 60 -8.13 -11.24 3.01
N SER A 61 -7.98 -10.21 2.19
CA SER A 61 -9.12 -9.63 1.45
C SER A 61 -9.70 -10.60 0.42
N GLY A 62 -8.92 -11.56 -0.04
CA GLY A 62 -9.32 -12.49 -1.09
C GLY A 62 -9.31 -11.88 -2.49
N LEU A 63 -8.91 -10.63 -2.64
CA LEU A 63 -8.84 -9.98 -3.94
C LEU A 63 -7.54 -10.34 -4.66
N PRO A 64 -7.57 -10.50 -6.01
CA PRO A 64 -6.35 -10.61 -6.79
C PRO A 64 -5.49 -9.37 -6.58
N ARG A 65 -4.16 -9.54 -6.54
CA ARG A 65 -3.23 -8.43 -6.29
C ARG A 65 -3.40 -7.30 -7.32
N GLU A 66 -3.68 -7.62 -8.57
CA GLU A 66 -3.83 -6.63 -9.64
C GLU A 66 -5.07 -5.76 -9.49
N GLU A 67 -6.00 -6.12 -8.61
CA GLU A 67 -7.17 -5.28 -8.31
C GLU A 67 -6.92 -4.27 -7.20
N ILE A 68 -5.76 -4.36 -6.53
CA ILE A 68 -5.40 -3.46 -5.45
C ILE A 68 -4.34 -2.48 -5.94
N PHE A 69 -4.58 -1.18 -5.74
CA PHE A 69 -3.59 -0.14 -6.03
C PHE A 69 -2.87 0.18 -4.73
N LEU A 70 -1.59 -0.22 -4.65
CA LEU A 70 -0.78 -0.06 -3.44
C LEU A 70 0.17 1.10 -3.62
N GLU A 71 0.07 2.09 -2.73
CA GLU A 71 0.96 3.24 -2.67
C GLU A 71 1.76 3.16 -1.38
N THR A 72 3.08 3.29 -1.49
CA THR A 72 3.94 3.40 -0.31
C THR A 72 4.98 4.49 -0.54
N LYS A 73 5.75 4.80 0.49
CA LYS A 73 6.68 5.91 0.48
C LYS A 73 7.99 5.50 1.14
N LEU A 74 9.11 6.01 0.61
CA LEU A 74 10.41 5.88 1.25
C LEU A 74 10.70 7.15 2.06
N TRP A 75 11.02 6.96 3.34
CA TRP A 75 11.41 8.05 4.22
C TRP A 75 12.86 8.47 3.89
N PRO A 76 13.25 9.75 4.07
CA PRO A 76 14.60 10.21 3.70
C PRO A 76 15.76 9.39 4.26
N SER A 77 15.64 8.89 5.48
CA SER A 77 16.67 8.08 6.10
C SER A 77 16.90 6.72 5.41
N PHE A 78 16.01 6.32 4.51
CA PHE A 78 16.09 5.03 3.81
C PHE A 78 16.47 5.16 2.34
N TYR A 79 16.55 6.37 1.78
CA TYR A 79 16.83 6.55 0.35
C TYR A 79 18.15 5.94 -0.08
N GLU A 80 19.16 6.06 0.77
CA GLU A 80 20.53 5.66 0.44
C GLU A 80 20.79 4.18 0.67
N GLN A 81 19.82 3.45 1.20
CA GLN A 81 19.95 2.01 1.37
C GLN A 81 19.70 1.32 0.03
N PRO A 82 20.67 0.56 -0.50
CA PRO A 82 20.54 -0.03 -1.84
C PRO A 82 19.40 -1.04 -1.94
N ASP A 83 18.96 -1.61 -0.82
CA ASP A 83 17.92 -2.62 -0.79
C ASP A 83 16.61 -2.10 -0.17
N ALA A 84 16.40 -0.78 -0.11
CA ALA A 84 15.23 -0.20 0.52
C ALA A 84 13.92 -0.66 -0.14
N VAL A 85 13.88 -0.70 -1.47
CA VAL A 85 12.69 -1.13 -2.21
C VAL A 85 12.42 -2.62 -1.97
N GLU A 86 13.46 -3.45 -2.03
CA GLU A 86 13.33 -4.89 -1.79
C GLU A 86 12.83 -5.17 -0.37
N LYS A 87 13.30 -4.43 0.61
CA LYS A 87 12.83 -4.58 1.99
C LYS A 87 11.35 -4.22 2.13
N THR A 88 10.92 -3.15 1.48
CA THR A 88 9.52 -2.74 1.47
C THR A 88 8.65 -3.82 0.81
N LEU A 89 9.06 -4.33 -0.35
CA LEU A 89 8.35 -5.41 -1.03
C LEU A 89 8.23 -6.65 -0.14
N SER A 90 9.30 -6.98 0.58
CA SER A 90 9.31 -8.14 1.48
C SER A 90 8.34 -7.95 2.65
N ARG A 91 8.31 -6.76 3.26
CA ARG A 91 7.36 -6.50 4.35
C ARG A 91 5.91 -6.55 3.88
N LEU A 92 5.63 -5.99 2.70
CA LEU A 92 4.30 -6.00 2.10
C LEU A 92 3.95 -7.34 1.47
N ASP A 93 4.93 -8.22 1.32
CA ASP A 93 4.77 -9.55 0.73
C ASP A 93 4.07 -9.47 -0.63
N THR A 94 4.58 -8.62 -1.49
CA THR A 94 4.04 -8.39 -2.83
C THR A 94 5.18 -8.29 -3.84
N PRO A 95 4.96 -8.74 -5.09
CA PRO A 95 5.99 -8.66 -6.10
C PRO A 95 6.19 -7.25 -6.68
N TYR A 96 5.24 -6.34 -6.46
CA TYR A 96 5.35 -4.99 -7.01
C TYR A 96 4.53 -3.97 -6.20
N ILE A 97 4.86 -2.71 -6.40
CA ILE A 97 4.18 -1.54 -5.83
C ILE A 97 3.60 -0.75 -7.00
N ASP A 98 2.35 -0.30 -6.89
CA ASP A 98 1.71 0.49 -7.96
C ASP A 98 2.24 1.92 -8.01
N LEU A 99 2.50 2.52 -6.86
CA LEU A 99 3.03 3.88 -6.77
C LEU A 99 3.98 3.99 -5.60
N LEU A 100 5.22 4.39 -5.88
CA LEU A 100 6.23 4.62 -4.86
C LEU A 100 6.54 6.10 -4.81
N LEU A 101 6.31 6.72 -3.66
CA LEU A 101 6.62 8.12 -3.43
C LEU A 101 7.90 8.26 -2.60
N ILE A 102 8.60 9.34 -2.83
CA ILE A 102 9.78 9.73 -2.05
C ILE A 102 9.36 10.90 -1.17
N HIS A 103 9.46 10.68 0.14
CA HIS A 103 9.07 11.68 1.13
C HIS A 103 9.99 12.89 1.09
#